data_bd873501ae67f70113dbef2b84081f63
#
_entry.id   bd873501ae67f70113dbef2b84081f63
#
_cell.length_a   1.000
_cell.length_b   1.000
_cell.length_c   1.000
_cell.angle_alpha   90.00
_cell.angle_beta   90.00
_cell.angle_gamma   90.00
#
_symmetry.space_group_name_H-M   'P 1'
#
loop_
_entity.id
_entity.type
_entity.pdbx_description
1 polymer ?
#
loop_
_entity_poly.entity_id
_entity_poly.type
_entity_poly.pdbx_seq_one_letter_code
_entity_poly.pdbx_strand_id
1 'polypeptide(L)'
;MTPAQLRMARAATRLGVREVAELAGITPFTVSRFETEQGGLRLETAEKLKAVFKRLGVRFLEDDGAGAGIRFQPQPRSAESEVEGT
;
A
#
# COMPACT_ATOMS: atom_id res chain seq x y z
N MET A 1 9.07 2.75 -4.88
CA MET A 1 7.67 3.20 -4.80
C MET A 1 7.59 4.70 -5.01
N THR A 2 6.67 5.15 -5.83
CA THR A 2 6.47 6.57 -6.06
C THR A 2 5.29 7.07 -5.25
N PRO A 3 5.17 8.37 -5.06
CA PRO A 3 3.98 8.92 -4.39
C PRO A 3 2.69 8.51 -5.08
N ALA A 4 2.68 8.49 -6.41
CA ALA A 4 1.49 8.08 -7.15
C ALA A 4 1.14 6.63 -6.88
N GLN A 5 2.15 5.76 -6.81
CA GLN A 5 1.90 4.36 -6.51
C GLN A 5 1.30 4.17 -5.13
N LEU A 6 1.75 4.95 -4.16
CA LEU A 6 1.20 4.84 -2.81
C LEU A 6 -0.26 5.30 -2.79
N ARG A 7 -0.57 6.38 -3.50
CA ARG A 7 -1.96 6.82 -3.59
C ARG A 7 -2.83 5.78 -4.29
N MET A 8 -2.31 5.14 -5.35
CA MET A 8 -3.03 4.08 -6.04
C MET A 8 -3.31 2.91 -5.12
N ALA A 9 -2.31 2.51 -4.34
CA ALA A 9 -2.46 1.37 -3.44
C ALA A 9 -3.49 1.67 -2.36
N ARG A 10 -3.49 2.90 -1.83
CA ARG A 10 -4.49 3.26 -0.83
C ARG A 10 -5.88 3.26 -1.43
N ALA A 11 -6.00 3.81 -2.64
CA ALA A 11 -7.31 3.84 -3.30
C ALA A 11 -7.80 2.42 -3.57
N ALA A 12 -6.93 1.56 -4.03
CA ALA A 12 -7.32 0.18 -4.33
C ALA A 12 -7.79 -0.55 -3.08
N THR A 13 -7.13 -0.30 -1.94
CA THR A 13 -7.45 -1.00 -0.70
C THR A 13 -8.45 -0.22 0.16
N ARG A 14 -8.81 0.99 -0.27
CA ARG A 14 -9.74 1.86 0.46
C ARG A 14 -9.23 2.22 1.84
N LEU A 15 -7.93 2.35 1.99
CA LEU A 15 -7.36 2.70 3.28
C LEU A 15 -7.02 4.19 3.31
N GLY A 16 -7.27 4.81 4.44
CA GLY A 16 -6.87 6.18 4.64
C GLY A 16 -5.42 6.26 5.07
N VAL A 17 -4.89 7.47 5.09
CA VAL A 17 -3.50 7.70 5.47
C VAL A 17 -3.23 7.17 6.88
N ARG A 18 -4.14 7.43 7.82
CA ARG A 18 -3.93 6.99 9.20
C ARG A 18 -3.91 5.48 9.31
N GLU A 19 -4.81 4.82 8.58
CA GLU A 19 -4.88 3.36 8.63
C GLU A 19 -3.61 2.73 8.09
N VAL A 20 -3.12 3.24 6.96
CA VAL A 20 -1.89 2.72 6.38
C VAL A 20 -0.72 2.93 7.33
N ALA A 21 -0.64 4.14 7.91
CA ALA A 21 0.45 4.45 8.81
C ALA A 21 0.43 3.51 10.01
N GLU A 22 -0.76 3.27 10.55
CA GLU A 22 -0.91 2.40 11.69
C GLU A 22 -0.47 0.98 11.36
N LEU A 23 -0.91 0.45 10.22
CA LEU A 23 -0.53 -0.89 9.81
C LEU A 23 0.97 -1.02 9.56
N ALA A 24 1.59 0.03 9.08
CA ALA A 24 3.02 0.00 8.79
C ALA A 24 3.88 0.38 9.98
N GLY A 25 3.27 0.87 11.06
CA GLY A 25 4.03 1.28 12.22
C GLY A 25 4.80 2.57 12.01
N ILE A 26 4.24 3.49 11.23
CA ILE A 26 4.89 4.78 10.98
C ILE A 26 3.86 5.87 11.23
N THR A 27 4.29 7.12 11.19
CA THR A 27 3.36 8.21 11.47
C THR A 27 2.57 8.60 10.22
N PRO A 28 1.34 9.05 10.40
CA PRO A 28 0.55 9.54 9.26
C PRO A 28 1.22 10.70 8.54
N PHE A 29 1.98 11.51 9.27
CA PHE A 29 2.71 12.62 8.68
C PHE A 29 3.69 12.13 7.62
N THR A 30 4.38 11.02 7.90
CA THR A 30 5.34 10.45 6.95
C THR A 30 4.64 10.05 5.65
N VAL A 31 3.48 9.41 5.77
CA VAL A 31 2.72 8.98 4.61
C VAL A 31 2.24 10.19 3.81
N SER A 32 1.64 11.15 4.51
CA SER A 32 1.07 12.31 3.86
C SER A 32 2.14 13.14 3.16
N ARG A 33 3.27 13.35 3.82
CA ARG A 33 4.35 14.13 3.23
C ARG A 33 4.89 13.48 1.97
N PHE A 34 5.00 12.17 1.97
CA PHE A 34 5.49 11.47 0.79
C PHE A 34 4.46 11.55 -0.34
N GLU A 35 3.18 11.33 -0.03
CA GLU A 35 2.15 11.34 -1.07
C GLU A 35 1.98 12.72 -1.72
N THR A 36 2.25 13.78 -0.97
CA THR A 36 2.14 15.12 -1.53
C THR A 36 3.48 15.62 -2.06
N GLU A 37 4.45 14.70 -2.16
CA GLU A 37 5.74 14.98 -2.77
C GLU A 37 6.53 16.05 -2.04
N GLN A 38 6.38 16.09 -0.73
CA GLN A 38 7.12 17.03 0.08
C GLN A 38 8.29 16.39 0.81
N GLY A 39 8.57 15.16 0.51
CA GLY A 39 9.72 14.46 1.07
C GLY A 39 9.76 13.05 0.58
N GLY A 40 10.89 12.38 0.76
CA GLY A 40 11.05 11.01 0.34
C GLY A 40 10.75 10.04 1.47
N LEU A 41 10.98 8.76 1.21
CA LEU A 41 10.85 7.72 2.21
C LEU A 41 12.21 7.10 2.44
N ARG A 42 12.49 6.77 3.69
CA ARG A 42 13.65 5.95 3.98
C ARG A 42 13.38 4.56 3.43
N LEU A 43 14.45 3.86 3.09
CA LEU A 43 14.31 2.53 2.54
C LEU A 43 13.51 1.62 3.46
N GLU A 44 13.81 1.61 4.75
CA GLU A 44 13.10 0.73 5.65
C GLU A 44 11.63 1.10 5.78
N THR A 45 11.30 2.37 5.68
CA THR A 45 9.90 2.80 5.71
C THR A 45 9.18 2.31 4.47
N ALA A 46 9.82 2.42 3.30
CA ALA A 46 9.25 1.94 2.06
C ALA A 46 9.00 0.43 2.14
N GLU A 47 9.94 -0.31 2.75
CA GLU A 47 9.78 -1.75 2.88
C GLU A 47 8.60 -2.10 3.78
N LYS A 48 8.40 -1.35 4.85
CA LYS A 48 7.26 -1.58 5.73
C LYS A 48 5.95 -1.36 5.00
N LEU A 49 5.88 -0.29 4.20
CA LEU A 49 4.69 -0.01 3.43
C LEU A 49 4.43 -1.09 2.38
N LYS A 50 5.48 -1.53 1.69
CA LYS A 50 5.33 -2.58 0.70
C LYS A 50 4.83 -3.86 1.33
N ALA A 51 5.31 -4.18 2.53
CA ALA A 51 4.88 -5.39 3.22
C ALA A 51 3.40 -5.32 3.57
N VAL A 52 2.93 -4.16 4.03
CA VAL A 52 1.53 -3.99 4.35
C VAL A 52 0.67 -4.25 3.11
N PHE A 53 1.02 -3.59 2.00
CA PHE A 53 0.20 -3.71 0.81
C PHE A 53 0.30 -5.08 0.16
N LYS A 54 1.44 -5.74 0.29
CA LYS A 54 1.57 -7.10 -0.23
C LYS A 54 0.56 -8.02 0.45
N ARG A 55 0.40 -7.86 1.76
CA ARG A 55 -0.58 -8.68 2.48
C ARG A 55 -2.00 -8.38 2.05
N LEU A 56 -2.22 -7.18 1.52
CA LEU A 56 -3.55 -6.78 1.08
C LEU A 56 -3.78 -7.02 -0.41
N GLY A 57 -2.81 -7.66 -1.07
CA GLY A 57 -2.99 -8.03 -2.46
C GLY A 57 -2.48 -7.02 -3.47
N VAL A 58 -1.66 -6.06 -3.05
CA VAL A 58 -1.14 -5.04 -3.94
C VAL A 58 0.33 -5.32 -4.26
N ARG A 59 0.66 -5.30 -5.53
CA ARG A 59 2.04 -5.38 -5.97
C ARG A 59 2.40 -4.08 -6.64
N PHE A 60 3.56 -3.56 -6.30
CA PHE A 60 4.04 -2.33 -6.93
C PHE A 60 4.86 -2.70 -8.15
N LEU A 61 4.51 -2.11 -9.29
CA LEU A 61 5.17 -2.44 -10.54
C LEU A 61 6.11 -1.30 -10.91
N GLU A 62 7.37 -1.64 -11.15
CA GLU A 62 8.35 -0.64 -11.51
C GLU A 62 8.09 -0.15 -12.93
N ASP A 63 8.60 1.04 -13.22
CA ASP A 63 8.44 1.59 -14.54
C ASP A 63 9.37 0.83 -15.51
N ASP A 64 8.77 0.10 -16.42
CA ASP A 64 9.53 -0.68 -17.39
C ASP A 64 9.36 -0.09 -18.77
N GLY A 65 9.02 1.19 -18.85
CA GLY A 65 8.77 1.84 -20.11
C GLY A 65 7.31 2.17 -20.30
N ALA A 66 6.45 1.53 -19.51
CA ALA A 66 5.01 1.77 -19.57
C ALA A 66 4.52 2.55 -18.36
N GLY A 67 5.43 2.95 -17.50
CA GLY A 67 5.09 3.71 -16.30
C GLY A 67 4.99 2.84 -15.06
N ALA A 68 5.22 3.44 -13.91
CA ALA A 68 5.08 2.73 -12.65
C ALA A 68 3.60 2.60 -12.34
N GLY A 69 3.23 1.49 -11.70
CA GLY A 69 1.83 1.28 -11.36
C GLY A 69 1.68 0.23 -10.28
N ILE A 70 0.47 -0.32 -10.17
CA ILE A 70 0.23 -1.39 -9.22
C ILE A 70 -0.60 -2.48 -9.90
N ARG A 71 -0.55 -3.67 -9.31
CA ARG A 71 -1.47 -4.74 -9.66
C ARG A 71 -2.18 -5.09 -8.36
N PHE A 72 -3.50 -5.08 -8.40
CA PHE A 72 -4.27 -5.34 -7.19
C PHE A 72 -5.10 -6.59 -7.38
N GLN A 73 -4.89 -7.54 -6.48
CA GLN A 73 -5.66 -8.77 -6.46
C GLN A 73 -6.19 -8.90 -5.05
N PRO A 74 -7.45 -8.54 -4.83
CA PRO A 74 -8.01 -8.57 -3.48
C PRO A 74 -7.89 -9.94 -2.87
N GLN A 75 -7.56 -9.99 -1.60
CA GLN A 75 -7.47 -11.25 -0.91
C GLN A 75 -8.87 -11.82 -0.72
N PRO A 76 -9.04 -13.12 -0.87
CA PRO A 76 -10.36 -13.73 -0.73
C PRO A 76 -10.76 -13.82 0.72
N ARG A 77 -11.38 -12.78 1.24
CA ARG A 77 -11.82 -12.81 2.61
C ARG A 77 -12.80 -13.87 2.86
N SER A 78 -13.58 -14.14 1.88
CA SER A 78 -14.56 -15.17 2.07
C SER A 78 -13.91 -16.48 2.28
N ALA A 79 -12.74 -16.65 1.74
CA ALA A 79 -12.10 -17.92 1.93
C ALA A 79 -11.85 -18.13 3.39
N GLU A 80 -11.58 -17.06 4.08
CA GLU A 80 -11.32 -17.26 5.44
C GLU A 80 -12.58 -17.26 6.19
N SER A 81 -13.53 -16.48 5.81
CA SER A 81 -14.69 -16.47 6.60
C SER A 81 -15.53 -17.61 6.32
N GLU A 82 -15.57 -18.03 5.16
CA GLU A 82 -16.47 -19.03 4.94
C GLU A 82 -16.06 -20.20 5.39
N VAL A 83 -15.06 -20.10 5.58
CA VAL A 83 -14.76 -21.23 6.09
C VAL A 83 -15.45 -21.47 7.22
N GLU A 84 -15.88 -20.60 7.51
CA GLU A 84 -16.58 -20.78 8.30
C GLU A 84 -17.57 -21.18 8.22
N GLY A 85 -17.56 -21.10 7.74
CA GLY A 85 -18.28 -21.47 7.73
C GLY A 85 -18.66 -22.03 7.46
N THR A 86 -18.43 -21.88 7.34
CA THR A 86 -18.79 -22.26 7.22
C THR A 86 -19.09 -22.42 7.40
#